data_727b2923418927604c2c966e45af97e3
#
_entry.id   727b2923418927604c2c966e45af97e3
#
_cell.length_a   1.000
_cell.length_b   1.000
_cell.length_c   1.000
_cell.angle_alpha   90.00
_cell.angle_beta   90.00
_cell.angle_gamma   90.00
#
_symmetry.space_group_name_H-M   'P 1'
#
loop_
_entity.id
_entity.type
_entity.pdbx_description
1 polymer ?
#
loop_
_entity_poly.entity_id
_entity_poly.type
_entity_poly.pdbx_seq_one_letter_code
_entity_poly.pdbx_strand_id
1 'polypeptide(L)'
;MRTTQKNRQRAPREDLQATAGNGLLDRRAFLRGSAAFAVAMTGYALAKPVSAEPLADDPWSKVPGDASPPYEQRSRFEEKAVGRTLDNTKGELRTSRARTPHHLLNGTITPNGLHFIIVHAGTPDIDPDRHRLVIHGLVQRPLVFTLDALARYPMVSRMAFVECGGNSAPLFSNEPIQASVQALHGLASCSEWTGVLLSTLLEETGVDPKAKWLIAEGADAPALSRSVPLTKAMDDAMVALYQNGERVMPGNGYPMRLLLPGWEGNMNVKYLRRLKLTDQPGMSFYEARTYAQILPNGKAYQFYFFQEVKSFITHPSPGLAMKGQGFYEISGVAYSGNGRIAKVMVSADGGKTWAQAALQEPVLPKAFTRFRVPWRWDGSPAVLQSRAWDEGGNVQPTRAQIVAQRGETKSVPPVTGFPSQHFNGITSWAIERNGEVKHVYA
;
A
#
# COMPACT_ATOMS: atom_id res chain seq x y z
N MET A 1 33.69 -39.60 -52.30
CA MET A 1 33.68 -38.47 -51.37
C MET A 1 32.63 -38.74 -50.28
N ARG A 2 33.09 -39.08 -49.07
CA ARG A 2 32.23 -39.33 -47.91
C ARG A 2 32.06 -38.05 -47.12
N THR A 3 30.88 -37.50 -47.06
CA THR A 3 30.52 -36.38 -46.22
C THR A 3 30.27 -36.83 -44.76
N THR A 4 31.17 -36.47 -43.89
CA THR A 4 31.04 -36.69 -42.41
C THR A 4 30.03 -35.72 -41.84
N GLN A 5 28.86 -36.20 -41.40
CA GLN A 5 27.95 -35.46 -40.53
C GLN A 5 28.59 -35.26 -39.15
N LYS A 6 28.91 -34.02 -38.79
CA LYS A 6 29.30 -33.64 -37.45
C LYS A 6 28.08 -33.68 -36.53
N ASN A 7 28.06 -34.65 -35.63
CA ASN A 7 27.15 -34.74 -34.51
C ASN A 7 27.38 -33.52 -33.60
N ARG A 8 26.47 -32.55 -33.63
CA ARG A 8 26.46 -31.47 -32.63
C ARG A 8 25.93 -32.04 -31.30
N GLN A 9 26.84 -32.36 -30.39
CA GLN A 9 26.49 -32.62 -29.00
C GLN A 9 25.76 -31.40 -28.44
N ARG A 10 24.53 -31.59 -27.97
CA ARG A 10 23.78 -30.58 -27.18
C ARG A 10 24.54 -30.34 -25.88
N ALA A 11 24.89 -29.10 -25.61
CA ALA A 11 25.39 -28.67 -24.32
C ALA A 11 24.42 -29.11 -23.18
N PRO A 12 24.94 -29.55 -22.02
CA PRO A 12 24.08 -29.94 -20.92
C PRO A 12 23.21 -28.75 -20.51
N ARG A 13 21.92 -29.01 -20.32
CA ARG A 13 21.00 -28.04 -19.71
C ARG A 13 21.50 -27.75 -18.30
N GLU A 14 22.01 -26.56 -18.05
CA GLU A 14 22.18 -26.09 -16.69
C GLU A 14 20.77 -25.99 -16.07
N ASP A 15 20.44 -26.96 -15.23
CA ASP A 15 19.24 -26.90 -14.40
C ASP A 15 19.45 -25.74 -13.40
N LEU A 16 18.64 -24.69 -13.52
CA LEU A 16 18.66 -23.59 -12.57
C LEU A 16 18.30 -24.15 -11.18
N GLN A 17 19.30 -24.18 -10.29
CA GLN A 17 19.09 -24.65 -8.93
C GLN A 17 18.12 -23.72 -8.19
N ALA A 18 17.16 -24.33 -7.50
CA ALA A 18 16.29 -23.61 -6.58
C ALA A 18 17.11 -23.03 -5.42
N THR A 19 16.88 -21.76 -5.09
CA THR A 19 17.55 -21.06 -3.97
C THR A 19 16.84 -21.31 -2.65
N ALA A 20 15.57 -21.72 -2.71
CA ALA A 20 14.76 -22.10 -1.56
C ALA A 20 13.71 -23.15 -1.99
N GLY A 21 13.03 -23.76 -0.98
CA GLY A 21 12.05 -24.81 -1.21
C GLY A 21 10.92 -24.42 -2.18
N ASN A 22 10.30 -25.45 -2.76
CA ASN A 22 9.20 -25.33 -3.73
C ASN A 22 9.50 -24.47 -4.96
N GLY A 23 10.74 -24.47 -5.47
CA GLY A 23 11.09 -23.93 -6.79
C GLY A 23 11.36 -22.43 -6.86
N LEU A 24 11.65 -21.77 -5.73
CA LEU A 24 12.12 -20.37 -5.74
C LEU A 24 13.52 -20.26 -6.35
N LEU A 25 13.71 -19.33 -7.29
CA LEU A 25 14.92 -19.19 -8.07
C LEU A 25 15.67 -17.89 -7.71
N ASP A 26 17.01 -17.90 -7.83
CA ASP A 26 17.82 -16.69 -7.74
C ASP A 26 17.61 -15.81 -8.98
N ARG A 27 17.23 -14.55 -8.78
CA ARG A 27 16.97 -13.63 -9.89
C ARG A 27 18.22 -13.34 -10.72
N ARG A 28 19.41 -13.25 -10.10
CA ARG A 28 20.65 -12.95 -10.82
C ARG A 28 21.07 -14.12 -11.69
N ALA A 29 20.91 -15.36 -11.17
CA ALA A 29 21.13 -16.56 -11.96
C ALA A 29 20.12 -16.67 -13.09
N PHE A 30 18.84 -16.37 -12.83
CA PHE A 30 17.77 -16.34 -13.83
C PHE A 30 18.07 -15.32 -14.95
N LEU A 31 18.46 -14.09 -14.62
CA LEU A 31 18.74 -13.06 -15.62
C LEU A 31 20.05 -13.30 -16.39
N ARG A 32 21.07 -13.90 -15.77
CA ARG A 32 22.32 -14.27 -16.47
C ARG A 32 22.11 -15.45 -17.44
N GLY A 33 21.21 -16.35 -17.09
CA GLY A 33 20.80 -17.47 -17.96
C GLY A 33 19.85 -17.06 -19.09
N SER A 34 19.27 -15.85 -19.08
CA SER A 34 18.15 -15.47 -19.96
C SER A 34 18.54 -15.38 -21.44
N ALA A 35 19.78 -15.14 -21.81
CA ALA A 35 20.21 -15.24 -23.22
C ALA A 35 20.17 -16.70 -23.74
N ALA A 36 20.44 -17.67 -22.89
CA ALA A 36 20.27 -19.11 -23.20
C ALA A 36 18.82 -19.58 -22.93
N PHE A 37 18.08 -18.87 -22.08
CA PHE A 37 16.74 -19.21 -21.65
C PHE A 37 15.62 -18.79 -22.62
N ALA A 38 15.84 -17.74 -23.42
CA ALA A 38 14.89 -17.37 -24.48
C ALA A 38 14.61 -18.52 -25.44
N VAL A 39 15.59 -19.42 -25.64
CA VAL A 39 15.45 -20.62 -26.47
C VAL A 39 14.80 -21.80 -25.73
N ALA A 40 14.89 -21.85 -24.38
CA ALA A 40 14.34 -22.97 -23.60
C ALA A 40 12.90 -22.74 -23.09
N MET A 41 12.46 -21.49 -23.06
CA MET A 41 11.06 -21.12 -22.72
C MET A 41 10.07 -21.45 -23.83
N THR A 42 10.56 -21.78 -25.04
CA THR A 42 9.71 -22.22 -26.15
C THR A 42 9.02 -23.58 -25.95
N GLY A 43 9.34 -24.30 -24.90
CA GLY A 43 8.75 -25.62 -24.63
C GLY A 43 7.51 -25.64 -23.72
N TYR A 44 7.19 -24.56 -23.04
CA TYR A 44 6.02 -24.46 -22.15
C TYR A 44 5.34 -23.09 -22.31
N ALA A 45 5.39 -22.57 -23.50
CA ALA A 45 4.80 -21.28 -23.79
C ALA A 45 3.29 -21.37 -23.76
N LEU A 46 2.70 -20.40 -23.12
CA LEU A 46 1.37 -19.91 -23.47
C LEU A 46 1.33 -19.37 -24.94
N ALA A 47 2.49 -19.23 -25.59
CA ALA A 47 2.61 -18.97 -27.01
C ALA A 47 2.74 -20.30 -27.74
N LYS A 48 1.68 -20.70 -28.48
CA LYS A 48 1.79 -21.71 -29.52
C LYS A 48 2.90 -21.28 -30.48
N PRO A 49 3.78 -22.19 -30.98
CA PRO A 49 4.64 -21.84 -32.09
C PRO A 49 3.74 -21.44 -33.26
N VAL A 50 3.65 -20.15 -33.50
CA VAL A 50 2.99 -19.61 -34.68
C VAL A 50 4.03 -19.76 -35.80
N SER A 51 3.72 -20.54 -36.84
CA SER A 51 4.34 -20.32 -38.14
C SER A 51 4.11 -18.82 -38.46
N ALA A 52 5.04 -18.17 -39.13
CA ALA A 52 4.91 -16.73 -39.47
C ALA A 52 3.71 -16.53 -40.41
N GLU A 53 2.50 -16.73 -39.89
CA GLU A 53 1.29 -16.31 -40.54
C GLU A 53 1.20 -14.80 -40.46
N PRO A 54 0.75 -14.13 -41.52
CA PRO A 54 0.48 -12.70 -41.47
C PRO A 54 -0.44 -12.44 -40.27
N LEU A 55 -0.16 -11.36 -39.49
CA LEU A 55 -1.07 -10.91 -38.46
C LEU A 55 -2.48 -10.81 -39.02
N ALA A 56 -3.46 -11.40 -38.33
CA ALA A 56 -4.84 -11.28 -38.73
C ALA A 56 -5.23 -9.81 -38.81
N ASP A 57 -5.96 -9.45 -39.87
CA ASP A 57 -6.50 -8.08 -40.01
C ASP A 57 -7.68 -7.91 -39.05
N ASP A 58 -7.39 -7.46 -37.85
CA ASP A 58 -8.41 -7.22 -36.83
C ASP A 58 -9.31 -6.02 -37.21
N PRO A 59 -10.59 -6.02 -36.85
CA PRO A 59 -11.54 -4.94 -37.21
C PRO A 59 -11.07 -3.55 -36.81
N TRP A 60 -10.41 -3.42 -35.66
CA TRP A 60 -9.88 -2.11 -35.17
C TRP A 60 -8.70 -1.57 -35.95
N SER A 61 -8.05 -2.38 -36.78
CA SER A 61 -6.97 -1.94 -37.68
C SER A 61 -7.49 -1.35 -39.00
N LYS A 62 -8.79 -1.49 -39.29
CA LYS A 62 -9.42 -1.15 -40.58
C LYS A 62 -10.19 0.14 -40.57
N VAL A 63 -10.50 0.68 -39.39
CA VAL A 63 -11.28 1.91 -39.22
C VAL A 63 -10.55 2.86 -38.27
N PRO A 64 -10.67 4.17 -38.47
CA PRO A 64 -10.18 5.14 -37.50
C PRO A 64 -10.87 4.94 -36.14
N GLY A 65 -10.12 5.13 -35.05
CA GLY A 65 -10.69 5.16 -33.71
C GLY A 65 -11.44 6.45 -33.42
N ASP A 66 -12.10 6.49 -32.26
CA ASP A 66 -12.73 7.70 -31.73
C ASP A 66 -11.71 8.77 -31.33
N ALA A 67 -12.16 10.03 -31.25
CA ALA A 67 -11.36 11.11 -30.70
C ALA A 67 -11.03 10.87 -29.22
N SER A 68 -9.81 11.20 -28.81
CA SER A 68 -9.43 11.11 -27.38
C SER A 68 -10.27 12.07 -26.54
N PRO A 69 -10.76 11.63 -25.38
CA PRO A 69 -11.52 12.48 -24.47
C PRO A 69 -10.59 13.54 -23.84
N PRO A 70 -11.12 14.68 -23.35
CA PRO A 70 -10.32 15.72 -22.69
C PRO A 70 -9.55 15.25 -21.45
N TYR A 71 -10.03 14.22 -20.77
CA TYR A 71 -9.35 13.51 -19.69
C TYR A 71 -9.40 12.02 -20.01
N GLU A 72 -8.23 11.42 -20.20
CA GLU A 72 -8.11 10.03 -20.65
C GLU A 72 -8.69 9.06 -19.63
N GLN A 73 -9.36 8.04 -20.11
CA GLN A 73 -9.94 6.97 -19.30
C GLN A 73 -9.29 5.64 -19.64
N ARG A 74 -9.44 4.66 -18.77
CA ARG A 74 -8.98 3.31 -19.04
C ARG A 74 -9.71 2.70 -20.21
N SER A 75 -9.01 1.82 -20.92
CA SER A 75 -9.67 0.94 -21.88
C SER A 75 -10.86 0.22 -21.22
N ARG A 76 -11.99 0.14 -21.93
CA ARG A 76 -13.17 -0.63 -21.50
C ARG A 76 -12.87 -2.09 -21.21
N PHE A 77 -11.78 -2.63 -21.72
CA PHE A 77 -11.33 -4.01 -21.45
C PHE A 77 -10.61 -4.17 -20.11
N GLU A 78 -10.26 -3.06 -19.45
CA GLU A 78 -9.60 -3.03 -18.14
C GLU A 78 -10.56 -2.73 -16.97
N GLU A 79 -11.83 -3.10 -17.12
CA GLU A 79 -12.90 -2.87 -16.13
C GLU A 79 -12.66 -3.60 -14.79
N LYS A 80 -11.82 -4.63 -14.77
CA LYS A 80 -11.51 -5.38 -13.55
C LYS A 80 -10.69 -4.59 -12.53
N ALA A 81 -9.92 -3.60 -12.99
CA ALA A 81 -9.11 -2.76 -12.10
C ALA A 81 -9.92 -1.61 -11.51
N VAL A 82 -10.84 -1.93 -10.61
CA VAL A 82 -11.71 -0.95 -9.93
C VAL A 82 -11.46 -0.93 -8.44
N GLY A 83 -11.59 0.25 -7.84
CA GLY A 83 -11.67 0.39 -6.39
C GLY A 83 -12.96 -0.28 -5.90
N ARG A 84 -12.84 -1.29 -5.00
CA ARG A 84 -14.03 -1.90 -4.40
C ARG A 84 -14.64 -0.94 -3.39
N THR A 85 -15.79 -0.38 -3.73
CA THR A 85 -16.55 0.50 -2.85
C THR A 85 -17.46 -0.32 -1.93
N LEU A 86 -17.47 0.04 -0.66
CA LEU A 86 -18.43 -0.40 0.34
C LEU A 86 -19.07 0.86 0.91
N ASP A 87 -20.29 1.16 0.49
CA ASP A 87 -21.06 2.25 1.04
C ASP A 87 -21.94 1.75 2.16
N ASN A 88 -21.79 2.36 3.33
CA ASN A 88 -22.74 2.19 4.42
C ASN A 88 -23.69 3.40 4.43
N THR A 89 -24.73 3.33 3.61
CA THR A 89 -25.73 4.39 3.47
C THR A 89 -26.86 4.30 4.50
N LYS A 90 -26.81 3.31 5.39
CA LYS A 90 -27.82 3.16 6.46
C LYS A 90 -27.47 4.07 7.63
N GLY A 91 -28.23 5.14 7.80
CA GLY A 91 -28.13 6.10 8.89
C GLY A 91 -27.71 7.50 8.45
N GLU A 92 -27.67 8.43 9.39
CA GLU A 92 -27.33 9.84 9.18
C GLU A 92 -25.85 10.07 8.78
N LEU A 93 -24.96 9.10 9.08
CA LEU A 93 -23.54 9.15 8.75
C LEU A 93 -23.24 8.31 7.50
N ARG A 94 -23.04 8.97 6.38
CA ARG A 94 -22.63 8.33 5.11
C ARG A 94 -21.14 7.95 5.17
N THR A 95 -20.84 6.78 5.71
CA THR A 95 -19.47 6.25 5.63
C THR A 95 -19.26 5.59 4.27
N SER A 96 -18.18 5.94 3.58
CA SER A 96 -17.78 5.31 2.32
C SER A 96 -16.37 4.80 2.41
N ARG A 97 -16.14 3.63 1.81
CA ARG A 97 -14.84 2.96 1.78
C ARG A 97 -14.54 2.45 0.38
N ALA A 98 -13.43 2.85 -0.19
CA ALA A 98 -12.89 2.25 -1.41
C ALA A 98 -11.55 1.58 -1.11
N ARG A 99 -11.30 0.41 -1.70
CA ARG A 99 -10.09 -0.40 -1.47
C ARG A 99 -9.27 -0.50 -2.73
N THR A 100 -7.96 -0.29 -2.61
CA THR A 100 -6.99 -0.42 -3.70
C THR A 100 -6.87 -1.88 -4.18
N PRO A 101 -6.98 -2.15 -5.48
CA PRO A 101 -6.85 -3.50 -6.05
C PRO A 101 -5.38 -3.88 -6.28
N HIS A 102 -4.62 -4.12 -5.23
CA HIS A 102 -3.17 -4.38 -5.28
C HIS A 102 -2.75 -5.51 -6.23
N HIS A 103 -3.60 -6.53 -6.42
CA HIS A 103 -3.34 -7.66 -7.30
C HIS A 103 -3.44 -7.32 -8.80
N LEU A 104 -4.02 -6.17 -9.13
CA LEU A 104 -4.15 -5.66 -10.51
C LEU A 104 -3.20 -4.49 -10.80
N LEU A 105 -2.40 -4.07 -9.81
CA LEU A 105 -1.47 -2.97 -9.93
C LEU A 105 -0.03 -3.47 -9.93
N ASN A 106 0.77 -2.87 -10.82
CA ASN A 106 2.22 -3.02 -10.86
C ASN A 106 2.89 -1.68 -10.57
N GLY A 107 4.16 -1.71 -10.12
CA GLY A 107 4.86 -0.50 -9.71
C GLY A 107 4.56 -0.10 -8.26
N THR A 108 4.94 1.11 -7.88
CA THR A 108 4.90 1.62 -6.51
C THR A 108 3.87 2.73 -6.31
N ILE A 109 3.48 3.43 -7.37
CA ILE A 109 2.47 4.49 -7.34
C ILE A 109 1.08 3.89 -7.54
N THR A 110 0.15 4.29 -6.68
CA THR A 110 -1.29 4.00 -6.83
C THR A 110 -1.95 5.11 -7.65
N PRO A 111 -2.61 4.81 -8.78
CA PRO A 111 -3.39 5.81 -9.52
C PRO A 111 -4.41 6.50 -8.62
N ASN A 112 -4.67 7.81 -8.82
CA ASN A 112 -5.57 8.59 -7.97
C ASN A 112 -6.97 7.99 -7.86
N GLY A 113 -7.55 7.54 -8.97
CA GLY A 113 -8.87 6.89 -8.99
C GLY A 113 -8.93 5.52 -8.29
N LEU A 114 -7.78 4.93 -7.92
CA LEU A 114 -7.66 3.65 -7.20
C LEU A 114 -7.05 3.79 -5.81
N HIS A 115 -6.67 5.00 -5.42
CA HIS A 115 -6.23 5.27 -4.05
C HIS A 115 -7.37 4.96 -3.08
N PHE A 116 -7.08 4.26 -1.99
CA PHE A 116 -8.12 3.90 -1.02
C PHE A 116 -8.79 5.15 -0.42
N ILE A 117 -10.07 5.00 -0.10
CA ILE A 117 -10.88 6.04 0.52
C ILE A 117 -11.49 5.49 1.81
N ILE A 118 -11.42 6.26 2.88
CA ILE A 118 -12.22 6.10 4.10
C ILE A 118 -12.74 7.48 4.45
N VAL A 119 -14.07 7.66 4.45
CA VAL A 119 -14.74 8.88 4.90
C VAL A 119 -15.75 8.52 5.99
N HIS A 120 -15.84 9.33 7.03
CA HIS A 120 -16.66 9.03 8.22
C HIS A 120 -18.07 9.62 8.15
N ALA A 121 -18.28 10.66 7.33
CA ALA A 121 -19.58 11.31 7.15
C ALA A 121 -19.74 11.89 5.73
N GLY A 122 -19.35 11.10 4.73
CA GLY A 122 -19.35 11.53 3.34
C GLY A 122 -18.15 12.41 2.97
N THR A 123 -18.04 12.69 1.69
CA THR A 123 -17.01 13.59 1.13
C THR A 123 -17.62 15.00 1.07
N PRO A 124 -17.06 16.00 1.78
CA PRO A 124 -17.58 17.34 1.73
C PRO A 124 -17.32 17.98 0.36
N ASP A 125 -18.27 18.76 -0.11
CA ASP A 125 -18.14 19.61 -1.29
C ASP A 125 -17.60 20.97 -0.85
N ILE A 126 -16.28 21.16 -0.98
CA ILE A 126 -15.57 22.31 -0.46
C ILE A 126 -15.19 23.26 -1.60
N ASP A 127 -15.73 24.49 -1.56
CA ASP A 127 -15.32 25.59 -2.42
C ASP A 127 -13.89 26.02 -2.06
N PRO A 128 -12.89 25.85 -2.95
CA PRO A 128 -11.50 26.17 -2.67
C PRO A 128 -11.26 27.66 -2.41
N ASP A 129 -12.06 28.54 -3.04
CA ASP A 129 -11.89 30.00 -2.89
C ASP A 129 -12.34 30.48 -1.50
N ARG A 130 -13.24 29.71 -0.86
CA ARG A 130 -13.74 29.99 0.48
C ARG A 130 -13.00 29.21 1.58
N HIS A 131 -12.27 28.16 1.21
CA HIS A 131 -11.56 27.32 2.17
C HIS A 131 -10.35 28.06 2.77
N ARG A 132 -10.13 27.90 4.07
CA ARG A 132 -9.04 28.55 4.82
C ARG A 132 -8.36 27.55 5.73
N LEU A 133 -7.05 27.68 5.84
CA LEU A 133 -6.25 27.02 6.88
C LEU A 133 -5.89 28.07 7.95
N VAL A 134 -6.31 27.82 9.19
CA VAL A 134 -6.00 28.67 10.32
C VAL A 134 -4.92 28.00 11.18
N ILE A 135 -3.82 28.70 11.45
CA ILE A 135 -2.78 28.27 12.40
C ILE A 135 -2.82 29.23 13.59
N HIS A 136 -3.06 28.70 14.81
CA HIS A 136 -3.23 29.47 16.01
C HIS A 136 -2.86 28.69 17.29
N GLY A 137 -3.14 29.28 18.46
CA GLY A 137 -2.83 28.68 19.76
C GLY A 137 -1.51 29.22 20.32
N LEU A 138 -0.60 28.34 20.72
CA LEU A 138 0.73 28.75 21.23
C LEU A 138 1.65 29.17 20.07
N VAL A 139 1.34 30.32 19.47
CA VAL A 139 2.08 30.97 18.38
C VAL A 139 2.17 32.47 18.68
N GLN A 140 3.20 33.16 18.19
CA GLN A 140 3.34 34.62 18.31
C GLN A 140 2.33 35.36 17.44
N ARG A 141 2.06 34.84 16.23
CA ARG A 141 1.14 35.44 15.24
C ARG A 141 0.20 34.38 14.68
N PRO A 142 -1.07 34.34 15.09
CA PRO A 142 -2.06 33.51 14.39
C PRO A 142 -2.20 33.95 12.92
N LEU A 143 -2.15 32.97 12.00
CA LEU A 143 -2.23 33.24 10.56
C LEU A 143 -3.36 32.45 9.92
N VAL A 144 -3.90 33.03 8.84
CA VAL A 144 -4.93 32.43 7.98
C VAL A 144 -4.39 32.35 6.56
N PHE A 145 -4.40 31.15 5.99
CA PHE A 145 -3.90 30.88 4.64
C PHE A 145 -5.06 30.53 3.72
N THR A 146 -5.10 31.18 2.54
CA THR A 146 -5.88 30.74 1.38
C THR A 146 -5.08 29.74 0.57
N LEU A 147 -5.72 29.02 -0.36
CA LEU A 147 -5.02 28.15 -1.31
C LEU A 147 -4.01 28.93 -2.16
N ASP A 148 -4.40 30.13 -2.62
CA ASP A 148 -3.49 31.00 -3.39
C ASP A 148 -2.30 31.48 -2.57
N ALA A 149 -2.50 31.76 -1.28
CA ALA A 149 -1.39 32.10 -0.39
C ALA A 149 -0.43 30.90 -0.26
N LEU A 150 -0.94 29.69 -0.03
CA LEU A 150 -0.13 28.47 0.06
C LEU A 150 0.61 28.16 -1.26
N ALA A 151 0.00 28.44 -2.41
CA ALA A 151 0.63 28.23 -3.71
C ALA A 151 1.86 29.12 -3.97
N ARG A 152 2.07 30.15 -3.18
CA ARG A 152 3.26 31.05 -3.26
C ARG A 152 4.46 30.57 -2.42
N TYR A 153 4.25 29.60 -1.53
CA TYR A 153 5.32 29.01 -0.73
C TYR A 153 6.13 28.00 -1.56
N PRO A 154 7.40 27.79 -1.22
CA PRO A 154 8.17 26.70 -1.80
C PRO A 154 7.48 25.37 -1.57
N MET A 155 7.23 24.63 -2.64
CA MET A 155 6.64 23.29 -2.57
C MET A 155 7.70 22.22 -2.67
N VAL A 156 7.46 21.11 -2.01
CA VAL A 156 8.26 19.88 -2.13
C VAL A 156 7.37 18.72 -2.55
N SER A 157 7.95 17.77 -3.29
CA SER A 157 7.28 16.52 -3.66
C SER A 157 7.92 15.35 -2.91
N ARG A 158 7.09 14.46 -2.37
CA ARG A 158 7.53 13.25 -1.68
C ARG A 158 6.63 12.08 -2.02
N MET A 159 7.24 10.94 -2.34
CA MET A 159 6.51 9.69 -2.40
C MET A 159 6.29 9.18 -0.98
N ALA A 160 5.03 8.96 -0.62
CA ALA A 160 4.68 8.40 0.67
C ALA A 160 3.45 7.49 0.57
N PHE A 161 3.49 6.39 1.33
CA PHE A 161 2.31 5.57 1.51
C PHE A 161 1.41 6.18 2.61
N VAL A 162 0.12 5.87 2.51
CA VAL A 162 -0.87 6.07 3.57
C VAL A 162 -1.56 4.74 3.79
N GLU A 163 -1.66 4.30 5.03
CA GLU A 163 -2.37 3.08 5.43
C GLU A 163 -3.37 3.38 6.54
N CYS A 164 -4.61 2.94 6.38
CA CYS A 164 -5.63 3.02 7.42
C CYS A 164 -5.28 2.09 8.59
N GLY A 165 -5.44 2.53 9.83
CA GLY A 165 -5.22 1.70 11.02
C GLY A 165 -6.05 0.40 11.06
N GLY A 166 -7.20 0.37 10.39
CA GLY A 166 -8.02 -0.83 10.23
C GLY A 166 -7.64 -1.71 9.03
N ASN A 167 -6.57 -1.40 8.30
CA ASN A 167 -6.11 -2.24 7.20
C ASN A 167 -5.63 -3.59 7.73
N SER A 168 -6.10 -4.67 7.10
CA SER A 168 -5.76 -6.05 7.50
C SER A 168 -6.30 -6.49 8.88
N ALA A 169 -7.15 -5.71 9.55
CA ALA A 169 -7.77 -6.09 10.81
C ALA A 169 -8.48 -7.46 10.79
N PRO A 170 -9.11 -7.92 9.68
CA PRO A 170 -9.67 -9.26 9.61
C PRO A 170 -8.67 -10.40 9.85
N LEU A 171 -7.36 -10.16 9.71
CA LEU A 171 -6.32 -11.16 9.93
C LEU A 171 -6.07 -11.49 11.43
N PHE A 172 -6.70 -10.76 12.34
CA PHE A 172 -6.79 -11.12 13.76
C PHE A 172 -7.85 -12.18 14.06
N SER A 173 -8.68 -12.56 13.09
CA SER A 173 -9.71 -13.61 13.22
C SER A 173 -9.09 -14.95 13.61
N ASN A 174 -9.80 -15.78 14.39
CA ASN A 174 -9.30 -17.10 14.79
C ASN A 174 -9.17 -18.04 13.58
N GLU A 175 -10.03 -17.87 12.56
CA GLU A 175 -10.04 -18.66 11.34
C GLU A 175 -9.60 -17.81 10.14
N PRO A 176 -8.89 -18.39 9.15
CA PRO A 176 -8.48 -17.70 7.95
C PRO A 176 -9.70 -17.23 7.13
N ILE A 177 -9.84 -15.93 6.98
CA ILE A 177 -10.93 -15.34 6.20
C ILE A 177 -10.62 -15.47 4.71
N GLN A 178 -11.48 -16.18 3.97
CA GLN A 178 -11.34 -16.32 2.53
C GLN A 178 -11.79 -15.05 1.82
N ALA A 179 -10.84 -14.21 1.48
CA ALA A 179 -11.07 -12.94 0.81
C ALA A 179 -9.87 -12.55 -0.07
N SER A 180 -10.12 -11.73 -1.07
CA SER A 180 -9.06 -11.24 -1.97
C SER A 180 -8.04 -10.35 -1.23
N VAL A 181 -6.84 -10.21 -1.79
CA VAL A 181 -5.83 -9.28 -1.27
C VAL A 181 -6.35 -7.84 -1.22
N GLN A 182 -7.24 -7.45 -2.13
CA GLN A 182 -7.91 -6.15 -2.10
C GLN A 182 -8.80 -6.00 -0.84
N ALA A 183 -9.54 -7.03 -0.48
CA ALA A 183 -10.40 -7.00 0.71
C ALA A 183 -9.59 -6.99 2.01
N LEU A 184 -8.47 -7.70 2.05
CA LEU A 184 -7.62 -7.83 3.25
C LEU A 184 -6.63 -6.68 3.42
N HIS A 185 -5.97 -6.23 2.33
CA HIS A 185 -4.87 -5.26 2.39
C HIS A 185 -5.14 -3.95 1.62
N GLY A 186 -6.32 -3.78 1.04
CA GLY A 186 -6.62 -2.68 0.12
C GLY A 186 -6.81 -1.30 0.76
N LEU A 187 -6.68 -1.14 2.07
CA LEU A 187 -6.73 0.17 2.73
C LEU A 187 -5.32 0.76 2.93
N ALA A 188 -4.45 0.52 1.97
CA ALA A 188 -3.13 1.13 1.85
C ALA A 188 -2.91 1.56 0.41
N SER A 189 -2.22 2.68 0.19
CA SER A 189 -1.88 3.22 -1.14
C SER A 189 -0.62 4.07 -1.04
N CYS A 190 0.08 4.25 -2.14
CA CYS A 190 1.26 5.11 -2.21
C CYS A 190 1.11 6.11 -3.36
N SER A 191 1.41 7.38 -3.09
CA SER A 191 1.33 8.46 -4.08
C SER A 191 2.52 9.39 -3.97
N GLU A 192 2.80 10.12 -5.02
CA GLU A 192 3.58 11.34 -4.93
C GLU A 192 2.67 12.45 -4.38
N TRP A 193 3.10 13.06 -3.30
CA TRP A 193 2.41 14.18 -2.66
C TRP A 193 3.23 15.45 -2.82
N THR A 194 2.59 16.53 -3.28
CA THR A 194 3.24 17.84 -3.43
C THR A 194 2.52 18.88 -2.62
N GLY A 195 3.28 19.69 -1.89
CA GLY A 195 2.74 20.73 -1.02
C GLY A 195 3.81 21.47 -0.24
N VAL A 196 3.38 22.24 0.73
CA VAL A 196 4.22 23.09 1.57
C VAL A 196 4.64 22.34 2.83
N LEU A 197 5.93 22.37 3.18
CA LEU A 197 6.38 21.81 4.46
C LEU A 197 5.69 22.55 5.61
N LEU A 198 5.20 21.80 6.57
CA LEU A 198 4.49 22.37 7.71
C LEU A 198 5.42 23.22 8.58
N SER A 199 6.70 22.84 8.71
CA SER A 199 7.73 23.61 9.42
C SER A 199 7.81 25.06 8.90
N THR A 200 7.78 25.24 7.56
CA THR A 200 7.82 26.59 6.96
C THR A 200 6.65 27.48 7.43
N LEU A 201 5.44 26.92 7.47
CA LEU A 201 4.25 27.66 7.92
C LEU A 201 4.28 27.93 9.43
N LEU A 202 4.80 26.97 10.20
CA LEU A 202 4.93 27.11 11.66
C LEU A 202 6.01 28.13 12.04
N GLU A 203 7.13 28.14 11.33
CA GLU A 203 8.19 29.15 11.51
C GLU A 203 7.66 30.55 11.27
N GLU A 204 6.83 30.74 10.23
CA GLU A 204 6.24 32.06 9.97
C GLU A 204 5.27 32.52 11.08
N THR A 205 4.53 31.59 11.70
CA THR A 205 3.64 31.93 12.82
C THR A 205 4.41 32.26 14.11
N GLY A 206 5.66 31.86 14.20
CA GLY A 206 6.47 31.98 15.43
C GLY A 206 5.94 31.05 16.52
N VAL A 207 6.42 29.83 16.58
CA VAL A 207 5.98 28.84 17.58
C VAL A 207 6.41 29.24 18.97
N ASP A 208 5.47 29.25 19.94
CA ASP A 208 5.79 29.46 21.34
C ASP A 208 6.62 28.27 21.88
N PRO A 209 7.70 28.48 22.62
CA PRO A 209 8.52 27.41 23.22
C PRO A 209 7.75 26.45 24.14
N LYS A 210 6.59 26.83 24.65
CA LYS A 210 5.70 25.97 25.45
C LYS A 210 4.92 24.95 24.57
N ALA A 211 4.82 25.19 23.27
CA ALA A 211 4.11 24.29 22.37
C ALA A 211 4.81 22.94 22.28
N LYS A 212 4.08 21.85 22.48
CA LYS A 212 4.55 20.47 22.37
C LYS A 212 3.73 19.66 21.38
N TRP A 213 2.52 20.10 21.10
CA TRP A 213 1.54 19.41 20.29
C TRP A 213 0.91 20.35 19.27
N LEU A 214 0.47 19.76 18.19
CA LEU A 214 -0.32 20.39 17.15
C LEU A 214 -1.61 19.59 16.98
N ILE A 215 -2.76 20.21 17.20
CA ILE A 215 -4.07 19.61 16.96
C ILE A 215 -4.50 19.99 15.55
N ALA A 216 -4.50 19.00 14.65
CA ALA A 216 -4.97 19.14 13.27
C ALA A 216 -6.46 18.79 13.20
N GLU A 217 -7.25 19.58 12.49
CA GLU A 217 -8.71 19.41 12.35
C GLU A 217 -9.14 19.56 10.90
N GLY A 218 -10.02 18.65 10.45
CA GLY A 218 -10.64 18.65 9.13
C GLY A 218 -11.92 19.50 9.07
N ALA A 219 -12.32 19.87 7.85
CA ALA A 219 -13.57 20.60 7.54
C ALA A 219 -14.75 19.66 7.22
N ASP A 220 -14.60 18.36 7.44
CA ASP A 220 -15.68 17.38 7.32
C ASP A 220 -16.67 17.49 8.51
N ALA A 221 -17.88 16.96 8.35
CA ALA A 221 -18.92 17.05 9.38
C ALA A 221 -18.48 16.50 10.76
N PRO A 222 -17.71 15.40 10.86
CA PRO A 222 -17.19 14.94 12.15
C PRO A 222 -16.09 15.83 12.74
N ALA A 223 -15.56 16.80 12.00
CA ALA A 223 -14.41 17.61 12.38
C ALA A 223 -13.26 16.72 12.92
N LEU A 224 -12.91 15.69 12.13
CA LEU A 224 -11.88 14.74 12.56
C LEU A 224 -10.63 15.49 13.02
N SER A 225 -10.26 15.30 14.27
CA SER A 225 -9.09 15.95 14.85
C SER A 225 -8.09 14.96 15.38
N ARG A 226 -6.79 15.26 15.20
CA ARG A 226 -5.69 14.44 15.67
C ARG A 226 -4.60 15.28 16.30
N SER A 227 -4.03 14.77 17.40
CA SER A 227 -2.92 15.39 18.11
C SER A 227 -1.60 14.86 17.56
N VAL A 228 -0.81 15.75 16.99
CA VAL A 228 0.50 15.46 16.39
C VAL A 228 1.58 16.07 17.28
N PRO A 229 2.59 15.30 17.76
CA PRO A 229 3.75 15.87 18.43
C PRO A 229 4.42 16.94 17.54
N LEU A 230 4.80 18.07 18.15
CA LEU A 230 5.40 19.18 17.42
C LEU A 230 6.71 18.77 16.73
N THR A 231 7.46 17.83 17.29
CA THR A 231 8.67 17.28 16.67
C THR A 231 8.38 16.67 15.30
N LYS A 232 7.28 15.93 15.14
CA LYS A 232 6.85 15.37 13.85
C LYS A 232 6.37 16.47 12.91
N ALA A 233 5.64 17.45 13.43
CA ALA A 233 5.15 18.58 12.63
C ALA A 233 6.28 19.40 12.02
N MET A 234 7.40 19.53 12.72
CA MET A 234 8.60 20.27 12.29
C MET A 234 9.57 19.45 11.43
N ASP A 235 9.46 18.11 11.42
CA ASP A 235 10.36 17.22 10.68
C ASP A 235 9.98 17.12 9.19
N ASP A 236 9.00 16.29 8.87
CA ASP A 236 8.67 15.94 7.50
C ASP A 236 7.19 16.10 7.14
N ALA A 237 6.41 16.69 8.04
CA ALA A 237 4.99 16.95 7.82
C ALA A 237 4.77 17.97 6.69
N MET A 238 3.67 17.82 5.96
CA MET A 238 3.35 18.64 4.79
C MET A 238 1.86 18.97 4.75
N VAL A 239 1.53 20.20 4.31
CA VAL A 239 0.21 20.54 3.81
C VAL A 239 0.18 20.18 2.33
N ALA A 240 -0.34 19.01 1.99
CA ALA A 240 -0.37 18.50 0.63
C ALA A 240 -1.55 19.11 -0.15
N LEU A 241 -1.25 19.63 -1.34
CA LEU A 241 -2.19 20.26 -2.27
C LEU A 241 -2.40 19.44 -3.54
N TYR A 242 -1.42 18.59 -3.88
CA TYR A 242 -1.41 17.76 -5.08
C TYR A 242 -1.11 16.31 -4.74
N GLN A 243 -1.62 15.41 -5.58
CA GLN A 243 -1.45 13.98 -5.51
C GLN A 243 -1.20 13.44 -6.93
N ASN A 244 -0.04 12.81 -7.16
CA ASN A 244 0.38 12.28 -8.46
C ASN A 244 0.24 13.34 -9.59
N GLY A 245 0.68 14.59 -9.34
CA GLY A 245 0.71 15.66 -10.31
C GLY A 245 -0.60 16.45 -10.49
N GLU A 246 -1.73 16.00 -9.94
CA GLU A 246 -3.00 16.72 -10.00
C GLU A 246 -3.51 17.14 -8.60
N ARG A 247 -4.55 17.97 -8.53
CA ARG A 247 -5.17 18.34 -7.26
C ARG A 247 -5.61 17.10 -6.49
N VAL A 248 -5.45 17.13 -5.16
CA VAL A 248 -5.91 16.04 -4.30
C VAL A 248 -7.37 15.71 -4.59
N MET A 249 -7.69 14.43 -4.81
CA MET A 249 -9.08 14.02 -5.07
C MET A 249 -9.98 14.29 -3.86
N PRO A 250 -11.29 14.58 -4.07
CA PRO A 250 -12.24 14.87 -2.98
C PRO A 250 -12.23 13.79 -1.89
N GLY A 251 -12.32 12.50 -2.23
CA GLY A 251 -12.26 11.40 -1.27
C GLY A 251 -10.93 11.29 -0.52
N ASN A 252 -9.86 11.88 -1.04
CA ASN A 252 -8.52 11.88 -0.46
C ASN A 252 -8.17 13.17 0.31
N GLY A 253 -9.09 14.16 0.33
CA GLY A 253 -8.94 15.33 1.21
C GLY A 253 -8.83 16.69 0.51
N TYR A 254 -9.43 16.84 -0.69
CA TYR A 254 -9.53 18.16 -1.38
C TYR A 254 -10.11 19.24 -0.46
N PRO A 255 -9.63 20.50 -0.50
CA PRO A 255 -8.58 21.01 -1.36
C PRO A 255 -7.16 20.87 -0.79
N MET A 256 -7.03 20.52 0.48
CA MET A 256 -5.74 20.28 1.13
C MET A 256 -5.85 19.26 2.25
N ARG A 257 -4.77 18.57 2.52
CA ARG A 257 -4.68 17.62 3.64
C ARG A 257 -3.36 17.73 4.38
N LEU A 258 -3.36 17.34 5.65
CA LEU A 258 -2.12 17.06 6.36
C LEU A 258 -1.56 15.72 5.86
N LEU A 259 -0.27 15.69 5.53
CA LEU A 259 0.48 14.48 5.26
C LEU A 259 1.57 14.32 6.31
N LEU A 260 1.59 13.17 6.95
CA LEU A 260 2.59 12.74 7.93
C LEU A 260 3.25 11.46 7.43
N PRO A 261 4.32 11.53 6.63
CA PRO A 261 4.93 10.37 6.00
C PRO A 261 5.26 9.27 7.01
N GLY A 262 4.84 8.02 6.72
CA GLY A 262 5.08 6.85 7.55
C GLY A 262 4.16 6.71 8.77
N TRP A 263 3.24 7.66 8.99
CA TRP A 263 2.31 7.60 10.11
C TRP A 263 0.94 7.04 9.69
N GLU A 264 0.21 6.54 10.68
CA GLU A 264 -1.10 5.94 10.50
C GLU A 264 -2.06 6.84 9.72
N GLY A 265 -2.87 6.27 8.83
CA GLY A 265 -3.71 7.01 7.90
C GLY A 265 -4.64 8.03 8.52
N ASN A 266 -5.19 7.75 9.71
CA ASN A 266 -6.07 8.69 10.43
C ASN A 266 -5.33 9.93 10.94
N MET A 267 -4.00 9.86 11.13
CA MET A 267 -3.17 11.00 11.50
C MET A 267 -3.01 12.00 10.35
N ASN A 268 -3.21 11.55 9.13
CA ASN A 268 -3.12 12.34 7.90
C ASN A 268 -4.47 13.04 7.63
N VAL A 269 -4.80 14.05 8.44
CA VAL A 269 -6.11 14.71 8.45
C VAL A 269 -6.46 15.31 7.09
N LYS A 270 -7.62 14.89 6.54
CA LYS A 270 -8.19 15.37 5.28
C LYS A 270 -8.97 16.67 5.46
N TYR A 271 -9.16 17.40 4.35
CA TYR A 271 -9.95 18.65 4.39
C TYR A 271 -9.41 19.64 5.44
N LEU A 272 -8.10 19.73 5.54
CA LEU A 272 -7.41 20.44 6.63
C LEU A 272 -7.86 21.90 6.72
N ARG A 273 -8.41 22.31 7.87
CA ARG A 273 -8.89 23.67 8.08
C ARG A 273 -8.26 24.40 9.26
N ARG A 274 -7.75 23.63 10.24
CA ARG A 274 -7.22 24.22 11.47
C ARG A 274 -6.04 23.43 12.02
N LEU A 275 -5.03 24.17 12.46
CA LEU A 275 -3.88 23.69 13.20
C LEU A 275 -3.75 24.52 14.48
N LYS A 276 -4.00 23.90 15.64
CA LYS A 276 -3.89 24.57 16.94
C LYS A 276 -2.68 24.05 17.69
N LEU A 277 -1.72 24.93 18.01
CA LEU A 277 -0.57 24.59 18.83
C LEU A 277 -0.93 24.63 20.30
N THR A 278 -0.52 23.60 21.05
CA THR A 278 -0.86 23.40 22.47
C THR A 278 0.32 22.78 23.23
N ASP A 279 0.30 22.85 24.55
CA ASP A 279 1.25 22.17 25.44
C ASP A 279 0.84 20.73 25.78
N GLN A 280 -0.44 20.37 25.53
CA GLN A 280 -1.01 19.04 25.77
C GLN A 280 -1.76 18.55 24.53
N PRO A 281 -1.93 17.22 24.34
CA PRO A 281 -2.75 16.66 23.27
C PRO A 281 -4.23 17.02 23.48
N GLY A 282 -4.99 17.06 22.37
CA GLY A 282 -6.39 17.51 22.38
C GLY A 282 -7.39 16.48 22.89
N MET A 283 -7.02 15.20 22.95
CA MET A 283 -7.87 14.11 23.43
C MET A 283 -9.24 14.08 22.76
N SER A 284 -9.23 14.20 21.42
CA SER A 284 -10.46 14.25 20.64
C SER A 284 -11.29 12.96 20.77
N PHE A 285 -12.57 13.03 20.39
CA PHE A 285 -13.47 11.87 20.38
C PHE A 285 -12.88 10.65 19.66
N TYR A 286 -12.25 10.89 18.50
CA TYR A 286 -11.64 9.80 17.75
C TYR A 286 -10.38 9.23 18.41
N GLU A 287 -9.59 10.05 19.09
CA GLU A 287 -8.42 9.62 19.84
C GLU A 287 -8.78 8.80 21.07
N ALA A 288 -9.81 9.24 21.80
CA ALA A 288 -10.23 8.56 23.02
C ALA A 288 -11.03 7.26 22.73
N ARG A 289 -11.76 7.20 21.63
CA ARG A 289 -12.70 6.11 21.35
C ARG A 289 -12.27 5.17 20.24
N THR A 290 -11.89 5.70 19.07
CA THR A 290 -11.78 4.89 17.84
C THR A 290 -10.35 4.41 17.60
N TYR A 291 -9.37 5.25 17.89
CA TYR A 291 -7.96 5.01 17.57
C TYR A 291 -7.09 4.69 18.78
N ALA A 292 -7.68 4.57 19.97
CA ALA A 292 -7.03 3.95 21.12
C ALA A 292 -7.09 2.42 20.97
N GLN A 293 -5.96 1.75 21.11
CA GLN A 293 -5.88 0.30 21.08
C GLN A 293 -5.80 -0.27 22.48
N ILE A 294 -6.79 -1.07 22.89
CA ILE A 294 -6.77 -1.78 24.16
C ILE A 294 -5.93 -3.05 24.00
N LEU A 295 -4.99 -3.25 24.91
CA LEU A 295 -4.12 -4.42 24.98
C LEU A 295 -4.73 -5.53 25.85
N PRO A 296 -4.29 -6.81 25.72
CA PRO A 296 -4.77 -7.92 26.54
C PRO A 296 -4.59 -7.70 28.06
N ASN A 297 -3.62 -6.91 28.48
CA ASN A 297 -3.35 -6.57 29.88
C ASN A 297 -4.22 -5.42 30.44
N GLY A 298 -5.24 -4.96 29.69
CA GLY A 298 -6.14 -3.87 30.06
C GLY A 298 -5.58 -2.47 29.91
N LYS A 299 -4.32 -2.31 29.50
CA LYS A 299 -3.74 -1.02 29.14
C LYS A 299 -4.16 -0.62 27.72
N ALA A 300 -4.06 0.67 27.39
CA ALA A 300 -4.34 1.16 26.05
C ALA A 300 -3.12 1.86 25.44
N TYR A 301 -2.86 1.61 24.18
CA TYR A 301 -2.12 2.51 23.33
C TYR A 301 -3.06 3.63 22.88
N GLN A 302 -2.83 4.83 23.36
CA GLN A 302 -3.66 5.96 23.04
C GLN A 302 -3.33 6.56 21.67
N PHE A 303 -2.05 6.56 21.31
CA PHE A 303 -1.55 7.06 20.05
C PHE A 303 -0.71 5.99 19.37
N TYR A 304 -1.25 5.41 18.31
CA TYR A 304 -0.49 4.60 17.39
C TYR A 304 -0.03 5.52 16.25
N PHE A 305 1.24 5.89 16.28
CA PHE A 305 1.77 6.86 15.33
C PHE A 305 2.34 6.20 14.08
N PHE A 306 3.31 5.32 14.25
CA PHE A 306 4.06 4.74 13.16
C PHE A 306 3.36 3.54 12.56
N GLN A 307 3.45 3.41 11.22
CA GLN A 307 3.17 2.16 10.54
C GLN A 307 4.43 1.29 10.59
N GLU A 308 4.35 0.17 11.28
CA GLU A 308 5.45 -0.78 11.39
C GLU A 308 5.74 -1.45 10.05
N VAL A 309 6.94 -2.05 9.94
CA VAL A 309 7.35 -2.78 8.74
C VAL A 309 6.35 -3.87 8.36
N LYS A 310 5.94 -3.89 7.09
CA LYS A 310 4.93 -4.80 6.56
C LYS A 310 5.23 -5.17 5.13
N SER A 311 4.93 -6.42 4.77
CA SER A 311 4.86 -6.88 3.38
C SER A 311 3.69 -7.83 3.21
N PHE A 312 3.18 -7.92 1.97
CA PHE A 312 2.22 -8.93 1.56
C PHE A 312 2.39 -9.23 0.07
N ILE A 313 2.15 -10.49 -0.29
CA ILE A 313 2.19 -10.94 -1.68
C ILE A 313 0.89 -10.51 -2.36
N THR A 314 1.01 -9.88 -3.52
CA THR A 314 -0.12 -9.43 -4.36
C THR A 314 -0.40 -10.37 -5.52
N HIS A 315 0.61 -11.14 -5.95
CA HIS A 315 0.48 -12.12 -7.02
C HIS A 315 1.47 -13.29 -6.80
N PRO A 316 1.01 -14.57 -6.88
CA PRO A 316 -0.40 -14.96 -6.86
C PRO A 316 -1.04 -14.69 -5.49
N SER A 317 -2.37 -14.47 -5.48
CA SER A 317 -3.14 -14.14 -4.28
C SER A 317 -4.58 -14.66 -4.39
N PRO A 318 -5.33 -14.77 -3.29
CA PRO A 318 -6.72 -15.25 -3.32
C PRO A 318 -7.61 -14.48 -4.30
N GLY A 319 -8.43 -15.22 -5.04
CA GLY A 319 -9.25 -14.72 -6.15
C GLY A 319 -8.61 -14.88 -7.52
N LEU A 320 -7.34 -15.30 -7.58
CA LEU A 320 -6.64 -15.70 -8.81
C LEU A 320 -6.41 -17.21 -8.79
N ALA A 321 -6.60 -17.87 -9.93
CA ALA A 321 -6.27 -19.28 -10.13
C ALA A 321 -5.03 -19.41 -10.99
N MET A 322 -4.08 -20.24 -10.55
CA MET A 322 -2.90 -20.61 -11.34
C MET A 322 -3.32 -21.47 -12.54
N LYS A 323 -2.77 -21.19 -13.71
CA LYS A 323 -3.14 -21.89 -14.97
C LYS A 323 -2.25 -23.09 -15.30
N GLY A 324 -1.91 -23.91 -14.30
CA GLY A 324 -1.06 -25.09 -14.47
C GLY A 324 0.40 -24.86 -14.06
N GLN A 325 1.20 -25.91 -14.18
CA GLN A 325 2.62 -25.90 -13.86
C GLN A 325 3.39 -24.95 -14.77
N GLY A 326 4.44 -24.33 -14.26
CA GLY A 326 5.26 -23.45 -15.07
C GLY A 326 6.03 -22.39 -14.27
N PHE A 327 6.54 -21.42 -15.00
CA PHE A 327 7.21 -20.27 -14.41
C PHE A 327 6.19 -19.19 -14.08
N TYR A 328 6.33 -18.66 -12.89
CA TYR A 328 5.56 -17.56 -12.35
C TYR A 328 6.48 -16.52 -11.73
N GLU A 329 5.99 -15.33 -11.53
CA GLU A 329 6.63 -14.34 -10.68
C GLU A 329 5.78 -14.16 -9.42
N ILE A 330 6.38 -14.40 -8.26
CA ILE A 330 5.79 -13.96 -7.00
C ILE A 330 6.13 -12.50 -6.84
N SER A 331 5.12 -11.65 -6.71
CA SER A 331 5.30 -10.23 -6.48
C SER A 331 4.45 -9.71 -5.33
N GLY A 332 4.91 -8.64 -4.71
CA GLY A 332 4.20 -8.04 -3.59
C GLY A 332 4.66 -6.63 -3.30
N VAL A 333 4.14 -6.07 -2.22
CA VAL A 333 4.44 -4.73 -1.73
C VAL A 333 5.00 -4.83 -0.32
N ALA A 334 6.02 -4.03 -0.03
CA ALA A 334 6.58 -3.86 1.31
C ALA A 334 6.73 -2.36 1.62
N TYR A 335 6.62 -1.98 2.88
CA TYR A 335 6.78 -0.61 3.37
C TYR A 335 7.05 -0.56 4.87
N SER A 336 7.61 0.55 5.33
CA SER A 336 7.79 0.87 6.74
C SER A 336 7.64 2.37 6.98
N GLY A 337 6.99 2.75 8.05
CA GLY A 337 6.92 4.13 8.54
C GLY A 337 8.24 4.63 9.13
N ASN A 338 9.17 3.73 9.42
CA ASN A 338 10.45 4.04 10.05
C ASN A 338 11.61 4.25 9.04
N GLY A 339 11.35 4.08 7.73
CA GLY A 339 12.39 4.28 6.74
C GLY A 339 12.21 3.44 5.47
N ARG A 340 13.33 3.08 4.84
CA ARG A 340 13.36 2.26 3.63
C ARG A 340 13.24 0.79 3.97
N ILE A 341 12.71 0.02 3.02
CA ILE A 341 12.81 -1.44 3.07
C ILE A 341 14.25 -1.85 2.73
N ALA A 342 14.89 -2.55 3.67
CA ALA A 342 16.25 -3.06 3.48
C ALA A 342 16.27 -4.37 2.71
N LYS A 343 15.32 -5.27 2.99
CA LYS A 343 15.16 -6.55 2.28
C LYS A 343 13.77 -7.14 2.47
N VAL A 344 13.38 -7.98 1.53
CA VAL A 344 12.21 -8.86 1.63
C VAL A 344 12.65 -10.28 1.35
N MET A 345 12.25 -11.19 2.21
CA MET A 345 12.42 -12.63 2.02
C MET A 345 11.08 -13.24 1.65
N VAL A 346 11.08 -14.21 0.74
CA VAL A 346 9.89 -14.94 0.28
C VAL A 346 10.10 -16.43 0.53
N SER A 347 9.08 -17.08 1.03
CA SER A 347 8.99 -18.54 1.19
C SER A 347 7.88 -19.09 0.32
N ALA A 348 8.05 -20.30 -0.21
CA ALA A 348 7.01 -21.06 -0.91
C ALA A 348 6.66 -22.39 -0.20
N ASP A 349 7.24 -22.63 0.97
CA ASP A 349 7.09 -23.86 1.75
C ASP A 349 6.60 -23.62 3.19
N GLY A 350 5.85 -22.52 3.41
CA GLY A 350 5.28 -22.17 4.71
C GLY A 350 6.33 -21.70 5.74
N GLY A 351 7.35 -21.02 5.27
CA GLY A 351 8.38 -20.42 6.13
C GLY A 351 9.52 -21.34 6.55
N LYS A 352 9.61 -22.54 5.98
CA LYS A 352 10.73 -23.45 6.26
C LYS A 352 12.03 -22.99 5.63
N THR A 353 11.95 -22.52 4.37
CA THR A 353 13.09 -21.93 3.66
C THR A 353 12.71 -20.60 3.04
N TRP A 354 13.69 -19.72 2.82
CA TRP A 354 13.47 -18.35 2.39
C TRP A 354 14.48 -17.93 1.32
N ALA A 355 14.00 -17.30 0.25
CA ALA A 355 14.82 -16.67 -0.77
C ALA A 355 14.68 -15.14 -0.69
N GLN A 356 15.76 -14.42 -0.94
CA GLN A 356 15.71 -12.96 -0.99
C GLN A 356 15.08 -12.48 -2.28
N ALA A 357 14.06 -11.65 -2.16
CA ALA A 357 13.39 -11.02 -3.28
C ALA A 357 14.23 -9.85 -3.84
N ALA A 358 14.07 -9.59 -5.14
CA ALA A 358 14.56 -8.37 -5.72
C ALA A 358 13.63 -7.21 -5.39
N LEU A 359 14.18 -6.11 -4.94
CA LEU A 359 13.46 -4.86 -4.72
C LEU A 359 13.48 -4.03 -6.00
N GLN A 360 12.34 -3.41 -6.31
CA GLN A 360 12.25 -2.48 -7.45
C GLN A 360 12.83 -1.13 -7.02
N GLU A 361 13.82 -0.66 -7.75
CA GLU A 361 14.39 0.68 -7.56
C GLU A 361 13.49 1.79 -8.17
N PRO A 362 13.50 3.01 -7.58
CA PRO A 362 14.24 3.37 -6.37
C PRO A 362 13.51 2.90 -5.10
N VAL A 363 14.26 2.40 -4.10
CA VAL A 363 13.73 2.09 -2.78
C VAL A 363 13.72 3.38 -1.96
N LEU A 364 12.55 3.94 -1.73
CA LEU A 364 12.36 5.21 -1.03
C LEU A 364 11.88 5.00 0.42
N PRO A 365 12.28 5.90 1.35
CA PRO A 365 11.80 5.84 2.72
C PRO A 365 10.29 6.15 2.79
N LYS A 366 9.57 5.46 3.65
CA LYS A 366 8.14 5.71 3.93
C LYS A 366 7.25 5.62 2.68
N ALA A 367 7.67 4.85 1.67
CA ALA A 367 6.98 4.61 0.41
C ALA A 367 6.83 3.12 0.14
N PHE A 368 5.96 2.75 -0.80
CA PHE A 368 5.88 1.37 -1.25
C PHE A 368 7.16 0.96 -1.97
N THR A 369 7.63 -0.24 -1.65
CA THR A 369 8.69 -0.95 -2.36
C THR A 369 8.08 -2.21 -2.94
N ARG A 370 8.09 -2.35 -4.26
CA ARG A 370 7.66 -3.59 -4.90
C ARG A 370 8.80 -4.60 -4.86
N PHE A 371 8.47 -5.83 -4.52
CA PHE A 371 9.42 -6.95 -4.54
C PHE A 371 8.96 -8.02 -5.53
N ARG A 372 9.92 -8.78 -6.07
CA ARG A 372 9.69 -9.82 -7.08
C ARG A 372 10.64 -10.99 -6.91
N VAL A 373 10.12 -12.23 -7.07
CA VAL A 373 10.91 -13.47 -7.06
C VAL A 373 10.43 -14.37 -8.19
N PRO A 374 11.31 -14.85 -9.08
CA PRO A 374 10.95 -15.89 -10.04
C PRO A 374 10.69 -17.21 -9.31
N TRP A 375 9.64 -17.89 -9.71
CA TRP A 375 9.18 -19.12 -9.10
C TRP A 375 8.78 -20.15 -10.16
N ARG A 376 9.28 -21.37 -9.99
CA ARG A 376 8.88 -22.50 -10.82
C ARG A 376 7.93 -23.38 -10.02
N TRP A 377 6.63 -23.28 -10.31
CA TRP A 377 5.64 -24.11 -9.69
C TRP A 377 5.50 -25.44 -10.45
N ASP A 378 5.65 -26.54 -9.74
CA ASP A 378 5.56 -27.91 -10.29
C ASP A 378 4.17 -28.54 -10.14
N GLY A 379 3.16 -27.78 -9.68
CA GLY A 379 1.80 -28.25 -9.41
C GLY A 379 1.61 -28.85 -8.03
N SER A 380 2.65 -28.93 -7.22
CA SER A 380 2.53 -29.37 -5.82
C SER A 380 1.90 -28.29 -4.95
N PRO A 381 1.21 -28.64 -3.85
CA PRO A 381 0.76 -27.68 -2.86
C PRO A 381 1.91 -26.81 -2.35
N ALA A 382 1.69 -25.51 -2.28
CA ALA A 382 2.68 -24.56 -1.80
C ALA A 382 2.03 -23.58 -0.80
N VAL A 383 2.84 -23.02 0.12
CA VAL A 383 2.39 -21.96 1.01
C VAL A 383 3.33 -20.79 0.86
N LEU A 384 2.83 -19.72 0.28
CA LEU A 384 3.59 -18.50 0.00
C LEU A 384 3.52 -17.54 1.18
N GLN A 385 4.68 -17.00 1.56
CA GLN A 385 4.83 -15.98 2.59
C GLN A 385 5.84 -14.93 2.16
N SER A 386 5.68 -13.69 2.63
CA SER A 386 6.71 -12.66 2.54
C SER A 386 7.01 -12.09 3.91
N ARG A 387 8.27 -11.72 4.14
CA ARG A 387 8.74 -11.09 5.38
C ARG A 387 9.68 -9.96 5.04
N ALA A 388 9.42 -8.75 5.55
CA ALA A 388 10.21 -7.57 5.29
C ALA A 388 11.05 -7.14 6.50
N TRP A 389 12.16 -6.47 6.20
CA TRP A 389 13.03 -5.74 7.13
C TRP A 389 13.19 -4.31 6.64
N ASP A 390 13.15 -3.35 7.55
CA ASP A 390 13.50 -1.98 7.23
C ASP A 390 14.96 -1.66 7.55
N GLU A 391 15.44 -0.48 7.16
CA GLU A 391 16.81 -0.01 7.39
C GLU A 391 17.14 0.22 8.86
N GLY A 392 16.14 0.39 9.72
CA GLY A 392 16.29 0.48 11.17
C GLY A 392 16.44 -0.87 11.84
N GLY A 393 16.43 -1.99 11.09
CA GLY A 393 16.53 -3.35 11.60
C GLY A 393 15.22 -3.93 12.14
N ASN A 394 14.10 -3.22 12.01
CA ASN A 394 12.80 -3.77 12.39
C ASN A 394 12.38 -4.89 11.43
N VAL A 395 11.77 -5.92 11.99
CA VAL A 395 11.40 -7.14 11.26
C VAL A 395 9.90 -7.37 11.37
N GLN A 396 9.28 -7.65 10.24
CA GLN A 396 7.86 -8.03 10.21
C GLN A 396 7.62 -9.27 11.08
N PRO A 397 6.71 -9.22 12.08
CA PRO A 397 6.43 -10.34 12.96
C PRO A 397 5.62 -11.43 12.25
N THR A 398 5.65 -12.65 12.79
CA THR A 398 4.68 -13.67 12.39
C THR A 398 3.28 -13.29 12.88
N ARG A 399 2.23 -13.88 12.29
CA ARG A 399 0.86 -13.70 12.79
C ARG A 399 0.74 -14.09 14.27
N ALA A 400 1.33 -15.20 14.66
CA ALA A 400 1.30 -15.66 16.06
C ALA A 400 1.91 -14.63 17.03
N GLN A 401 3.04 -14.02 16.66
CA GLN A 401 3.68 -12.97 17.48
C GLN A 401 2.79 -11.73 17.62
N ILE A 402 2.20 -11.23 16.53
CA ILE A 402 1.36 -10.03 16.60
C ILE A 402 0.05 -10.29 17.36
N VAL A 403 -0.55 -11.47 17.21
CA VAL A 403 -1.75 -11.88 17.96
C VAL A 403 -1.44 -12.01 19.45
N ALA A 404 -0.30 -12.62 19.81
CA ALA A 404 0.13 -12.70 21.21
C ALA A 404 0.34 -11.32 21.85
N GLN A 405 0.88 -10.37 21.07
CA GLN A 405 1.12 -9.02 21.54
C GLN A 405 -0.14 -8.16 21.67
N ARG A 406 -1.07 -8.29 20.73
CA ARG A 406 -2.22 -7.37 20.58
C ARG A 406 -3.57 -7.98 20.91
N GLY A 407 -3.65 -9.30 21.03
CA GLY A 407 -4.88 -10.05 21.27
C GLY A 407 -5.62 -10.42 19.99
N GLU A 408 -6.55 -11.35 20.12
CA GLU A 408 -7.47 -11.75 19.05
C GLU A 408 -8.69 -10.83 19.03
N THR A 409 -9.37 -10.72 17.89
CA THR A 409 -10.55 -9.85 17.74
C THR A 409 -11.67 -10.17 18.74
N LYS A 410 -11.76 -11.43 19.23
CA LYS A 410 -12.76 -11.86 20.21
C LYS A 410 -12.38 -11.55 21.66
N SER A 411 -11.09 -11.34 21.96
CA SER A 411 -10.59 -11.12 23.33
C SER A 411 -10.65 -9.65 23.77
N VAL A 412 -10.90 -8.72 22.84
CA VAL A 412 -11.09 -7.32 23.17
C VAL A 412 -12.58 -7.00 23.10
N PRO A 413 -13.24 -6.68 24.22
CA PRO A 413 -14.65 -6.29 24.19
C PRO A 413 -14.80 -5.14 23.18
N PRO A 414 -15.86 -5.12 22.37
CA PRO A 414 -16.11 -4.05 21.42
C PRO A 414 -16.59 -2.80 22.19
N VAL A 415 -15.70 -2.19 22.97
CA VAL A 415 -15.99 -0.93 23.67
C VAL A 415 -16.29 0.18 22.67
N THR A 416 -15.94 -0.02 21.41
CA THR A 416 -15.99 1.04 20.39
C THR A 416 -16.45 0.61 18.98
N GLY A 417 -16.93 -0.64 18.81
CA GLY A 417 -17.49 -1.09 17.53
C GLY A 417 -16.48 -1.32 16.38
N PHE A 418 -15.24 -0.88 16.50
CA PHE A 418 -14.12 -1.18 15.58
C PHE A 418 -12.82 -1.23 16.38
N PRO A 419 -12.22 -2.40 16.58
CA PRO A 419 -10.83 -2.44 16.95
C PRO A 419 -10.02 -1.95 15.71
N SER A 420 -9.56 -0.71 15.71
CA SER A 420 -8.53 -0.26 14.78
C SER A 420 -7.20 -0.85 15.25
N GLN A 421 -7.05 -2.17 15.08
CA GLN A 421 -5.82 -2.86 15.41
C GLN A 421 -4.96 -2.89 14.17
N HIS A 422 -3.84 -2.21 14.22
CA HIS A 422 -2.84 -2.30 13.17
C HIS A 422 -2.29 -3.73 13.09
N PHE A 423 -2.41 -4.35 11.92
CA PHE A 423 -1.90 -5.69 11.65
C PHE A 423 -0.75 -5.61 10.64
N ASN A 424 0.45 -5.94 11.09
CA ASN A 424 1.63 -6.05 10.24
C ASN A 424 2.22 -7.48 10.19
N GLY A 425 1.51 -8.48 10.69
CA GLY A 425 1.94 -9.88 10.68
C GLY A 425 2.10 -10.46 9.27
N ILE A 426 2.91 -11.51 9.15
CA ILE A 426 3.05 -12.28 7.92
C ILE A 426 1.68 -12.83 7.53
N THR A 427 1.33 -12.68 6.25
CA THR A 427 0.13 -13.26 5.64
C THR A 427 0.53 -14.41 4.73
N SER A 428 -0.22 -15.52 4.77
CA SER A 428 0.11 -16.75 4.06
C SER A 428 -0.95 -17.11 3.02
N TRP A 429 -0.51 -17.45 1.81
CA TRP A 429 -1.36 -17.92 0.72
C TRP A 429 -1.04 -19.37 0.38
N ALA A 430 -1.98 -20.29 0.62
CA ALA A 430 -1.87 -21.67 0.14
C ALA A 430 -2.24 -21.74 -1.33
N ILE A 431 -1.47 -22.47 -2.10
CA ILE A 431 -1.76 -22.82 -3.48
C ILE A 431 -2.06 -24.31 -3.52
N GLU A 432 -3.28 -24.64 -3.93
CA GLU A 432 -3.76 -26.01 -4.05
C GLU A 432 -3.28 -26.66 -5.37
N ARG A 433 -3.35 -27.98 -5.47
CA ARG A 433 -2.97 -28.71 -6.71
C ARG A 433 -3.73 -28.26 -7.95
N ASN A 434 -4.97 -27.81 -7.77
CA ASN A 434 -5.82 -27.30 -8.86
C ASN A 434 -5.51 -25.83 -9.24
N GLY A 435 -4.51 -25.22 -8.59
CA GLY A 435 -4.13 -23.82 -8.80
C GLY A 435 -4.94 -22.79 -8.03
N GLU A 436 -5.93 -23.21 -7.23
CA GLU A 436 -6.69 -22.30 -6.37
C GLU A 436 -5.79 -21.71 -5.29
N VAL A 437 -5.96 -20.41 -5.02
CA VAL A 437 -5.18 -19.68 -4.00
C VAL A 437 -6.09 -19.32 -2.83
N LYS A 438 -5.72 -19.74 -1.62
CA LYS A 438 -6.49 -19.56 -0.38
C LYS A 438 -5.68 -18.83 0.69
N HIS A 439 -6.37 -18.08 1.54
CA HIS A 439 -5.77 -17.57 2.77
C HIS A 439 -5.69 -18.68 3.81
N VAL A 440 -4.52 -18.83 4.43
CA VAL A 440 -4.28 -19.82 5.49
C VAL A 440 -3.47 -19.19 6.62
N TYR A 441 -3.50 -19.84 7.79
CA TYR A 441 -2.56 -19.57 8.88
C TYR A 441 -1.46 -20.65 8.84
N ALA A 442 -0.21 -20.21 8.63
CA ALA A 442 0.97 -21.06 8.59
C ALA A 442 2.13 -20.38 9.35
#